data_3674edc4d49bb1c2fadd284f0c9dd9ea
#
_entry.id   3674edc4d49bb1c2fadd284f0c9dd9ea
#
_cell.length_a   1.000
_cell.length_b   1.000
_cell.length_c   1.000
_cell.angle_alpha   90.00
_cell.angle_beta   90.00
_cell.angle_gamma   90.00
#
_symmetry.space_group_name_H-M   'P 1'
#
loop_
_entity.id
_entity.type
_entity.pdbx_description
1 polymer ?
#
loop_
_entity_poly.entity_id
_entity_poly.type
_entity_poly.pdbx_seq_one_letter_code
_entity_poly.pdbx_strand_id
1 'polypeptide(L)'
;VESVKENFKAGEWKPIGTSVPGLKNEYFLVTGSGKFFRNVILDPEDSICMIELDDKGENYRIVWGLVNGGRPTSELPSHLMNHEVKVKINPDYRVIYHAHTTNMIALTFVLPLEDKVFTRELWEMATECPVVFPDGVGVVNWMVPGGRDIAVATSKLMEKYDLAVWAHHGMFAAGPDFDITFGLMHTAEKAAEILVKVLSMSPKKLQTITPDNFRSLAKDFNVNLPEEFLYEK
;
A
#
# COMPACT_ATOMS: atom_id res chain seq x y z
N VAL A 1 -8.55 -21.57 -2.25
CA VAL A 1 -8.01 -22.10 -0.98
C VAL A 1 -8.52 -23.52 -0.76
N GLU A 2 -9.81 -23.79 -0.93
CA GLU A 2 -10.41 -25.12 -0.67
C GLU A 2 -9.65 -26.29 -1.34
N SER A 3 -9.21 -26.11 -2.59
CA SER A 3 -8.48 -27.14 -3.35
C SER A 3 -7.10 -27.51 -2.80
N VAL A 4 -6.55 -26.72 -1.89
CA VAL A 4 -5.22 -26.92 -1.31
C VAL A 4 -5.23 -27.10 0.21
N LYS A 5 -6.38 -26.98 0.86
CA LYS A 5 -6.51 -27.09 2.32
C LYS A 5 -6.05 -28.47 2.86
N GLU A 6 -6.18 -29.52 2.09
CA GLU A 6 -5.70 -30.86 2.45
C GLU A 6 -4.19 -30.92 2.71
N ASN A 7 -3.44 -29.97 2.16
CA ASN A 7 -1.99 -29.86 2.32
C ASN A 7 -1.60 -28.97 3.51
N PHE A 8 -2.56 -28.36 4.19
CA PHE A 8 -2.26 -27.45 5.28
C PHE A 8 -1.88 -28.22 6.55
N LYS A 9 -0.83 -27.74 7.20
CA LYS A 9 -0.38 -28.22 8.52
C LYS A 9 -0.59 -27.09 9.51
N ALA A 10 -1.48 -27.29 10.47
CA ALA A 10 -1.80 -26.28 11.47
C ALA A 10 -0.59 -26.04 12.40
N GLY A 11 -0.02 -24.83 12.32
CA GLY A 11 0.96 -24.32 13.26
C GLY A 11 0.29 -23.86 14.59
N GLU A 12 1.13 -23.31 15.47
CA GLU A 12 0.63 -22.71 16.72
C GLU A 12 0.00 -21.34 16.46
N TRP A 13 -1.04 -21.01 17.23
CA TRP A 13 -1.64 -19.68 17.22
C TRP A 13 -0.71 -18.64 17.82
N LYS A 14 -0.57 -17.51 17.14
CA LYS A 14 0.26 -16.36 17.54
C LYS A 14 -0.55 -15.07 17.41
N PRO A 15 -0.38 -14.11 18.32
CA PRO A 15 -1.12 -12.85 18.24
C PRO A 15 -0.72 -12.05 17.01
N ILE A 16 -1.71 -11.44 16.36
CA ILE A 16 -1.49 -10.50 15.25
C ILE A 16 -0.87 -9.18 15.78
N GLY A 17 -1.20 -8.81 17.01
CA GLY A 17 -0.84 -7.50 17.58
C GLY A 17 -1.91 -6.43 17.35
N THR A 18 -3.03 -6.81 16.69
CA THR A 18 -4.23 -6.00 16.48
C THR A 18 -5.44 -6.92 16.37
N SER A 19 -6.63 -6.35 16.17
CA SER A 19 -7.87 -7.13 15.94
C SER A 19 -8.48 -6.73 14.59
N VAL A 20 -8.85 -7.74 13.80
CA VAL A 20 -9.46 -7.62 12.48
C VAL A 20 -10.67 -8.57 12.37
N PRO A 21 -11.73 -8.35 13.16
CA PRO A 21 -12.85 -9.29 13.26
C PRO A 21 -13.62 -9.50 11.96
N GLY A 22 -13.52 -8.57 11.02
CA GLY A 22 -14.10 -8.70 9.68
C GLY A 22 -13.39 -9.73 8.79
N LEU A 23 -12.19 -10.17 9.19
CA LEU A 23 -11.36 -11.14 8.45
C LEU A 23 -11.25 -12.49 9.19
N LYS A 24 -12.08 -12.74 10.19
CA LYS A 24 -12.06 -13.98 10.97
C LYS A 24 -12.20 -15.22 10.08
N ASN A 25 -11.44 -16.27 10.38
CA ASN A 25 -11.39 -17.54 9.66
C ASN A 25 -10.93 -17.44 8.19
N GLU A 26 -10.42 -16.27 7.77
CA GLU A 26 -9.89 -16.07 6.42
C GLU A 26 -8.42 -16.51 6.32
N TYR A 27 -7.98 -16.72 5.07
CA TYR A 27 -6.62 -17.14 4.73
C TYR A 27 -5.91 -16.04 3.94
N PHE A 28 -4.64 -15.81 4.27
CA PHE A 28 -3.81 -14.83 3.59
C PHE A 28 -2.48 -15.41 3.17
N LEU A 29 -2.09 -15.15 1.92
CA LEU A 29 -0.73 -15.40 1.46
C LEU A 29 0.13 -14.20 1.81
N VAL A 30 1.20 -14.41 2.56
CA VAL A 30 2.00 -13.33 3.16
C VAL A 30 3.49 -13.61 2.95
N THR A 31 4.28 -12.58 2.67
CA THR A 31 5.74 -12.70 2.61
C THR A 31 6.34 -12.91 3.99
N GLY A 32 7.43 -13.68 4.04
CA GLY A 32 8.22 -13.88 5.25
C GLY A 32 9.04 -12.64 5.62
N SER A 33 9.18 -12.39 6.91
CA SER A 33 10.07 -11.33 7.42
C SER A 33 11.52 -11.59 6.99
N GLY A 34 12.16 -10.56 6.40
CA GLY A 34 13.53 -10.67 5.88
C GLY A 34 13.67 -11.49 4.59
N LYS A 35 12.56 -11.87 3.96
CA LYS A 35 12.56 -12.54 2.66
C LYS A 35 12.39 -11.53 1.52
N PHE A 36 12.87 -11.89 0.33
CA PHE A 36 12.86 -11.02 -0.85
C PHE A 36 11.92 -11.55 -1.91
N PHE A 37 11.14 -10.68 -2.52
CA PHE A 37 10.18 -11.03 -3.58
C PHE A 37 10.78 -11.82 -4.74
N ARG A 38 12.02 -11.48 -5.16
CA ARG A 38 12.71 -12.18 -6.24
C ARG A 38 12.94 -13.68 -5.95
N ASN A 39 12.96 -14.07 -4.67
CA ASN A 39 13.19 -15.45 -4.28
C ASN A 39 11.89 -16.28 -4.28
N VAL A 40 10.73 -15.63 -4.34
CA VAL A 40 9.43 -16.34 -4.36
C VAL A 40 9.33 -17.29 -5.56
N ILE A 41 9.84 -16.90 -6.71
CA ILE A 41 9.85 -17.77 -7.90
C ILE A 41 10.87 -18.91 -7.80
N LEU A 42 11.92 -18.73 -7.00
CA LEU A 42 13.01 -19.72 -6.84
C LEU A 42 12.72 -20.71 -5.71
N ASP A 43 12.19 -20.20 -4.61
CA ASP A 43 11.90 -20.94 -3.39
C ASP A 43 10.65 -20.36 -2.70
N PRO A 44 9.46 -20.64 -3.24
CA PRO A 44 8.22 -20.13 -2.69
C PRO A 44 7.96 -20.62 -1.26
N GLU A 45 8.28 -21.88 -0.97
CA GLU A 45 8.01 -22.52 0.33
C GLU A 45 8.83 -21.92 1.48
N ASP A 46 9.97 -21.28 1.20
CA ASP A 46 10.76 -20.57 2.23
C ASP A 46 10.57 -19.05 2.18
N SER A 47 9.96 -18.51 1.12
CA SER A 47 9.84 -17.05 0.91
C SER A 47 8.51 -16.47 1.38
N ILE A 48 7.44 -17.26 1.31
CA ILE A 48 6.07 -16.87 1.66
C ILE A 48 5.43 -17.90 2.57
N CYS A 49 4.33 -17.52 3.18
CA CYS A 49 3.49 -18.45 3.95
C CYS A 49 2.00 -18.17 3.71
N MET A 50 1.21 -19.22 3.87
CA MET A 50 -0.24 -19.10 4.06
C MET A 50 -0.51 -19.04 5.56
N ILE A 51 -1.21 -18.01 5.99
CA ILE A 51 -1.72 -17.88 7.35
C ILE A 51 -3.23 -18.07 7.37
N GLU A 52 -3.74 -18.58 8.48
CA GLU A 52 -5.16 -18.64 8.82
C GLU A 52 -5.40 -17.75 10.04
N LEU A 53 -6.49 -16.96 10.02
CA LEU A 53 -6.91 -16.16 11.17
C LEU A 53 -7.88 -16.95 12.05
N ASP A 54 -7.88 -16.67 13.35
CA ASP A 54 -8.79 -17.30 14.29
C ASP A 54 -10.24 -16.77 14.16
N ASP A 55 -11.15 -17.34 14.95
CA ASP A 55 -12.58 -17.00 14.96
C ASP A 55 -12.89 -15.60 15.53
N LYS A 56 -11.87 -14.91 16.06
CA LYS A 56 -11.96 -13.53 16.57
C LYS A 56 -11.23 -12.52 15.71
N GLY A 57 -10.33 -12.97 14.82
CA GLY A 57 -9.43 -12.08 14.05
C GLY A 57 -8.37 -11.44 14.94
N GLU A 58 -7.91 -12.10 15.99
CA GLU A 58 -6.90 -11.60 16.93
C GLU A 58 -5.59 -12.37 16.83
N ASN A 59 -5.64 -13.63 16.37
CA ASN A 59 -4.49 -14.50 16.21
C ASN A 59 -4.41 -15.05 14.79
N TYR A 60 -3.19 -15.42 14.39
CA TYR A 60 -2.91 -16.13 13.17
C TYR A 60 -2.14 -17.42 13.47
N ARG A 61 -2.21 -18.40 12.56
CA ARG A 61 -1.29 -19.52 12.50
C ARG A 61 -0.78 -19.72 11.08
N ILE A 62 0.46 -20.18 10.94
CA ILE A 62 0.99 -20.58 9.65
C ILE A 62 0.44 -21.98 9.34
N VAL A 63 -0.18 -22.15 8.18
CA VAL A 63 -0.72 -23.42 7.71
C VAL A 63 0.09 -23.99 6.55
N TRP A 64 0.91 -23.18 5.89
CA TRP A 64 1.84 -23.58 4.83
C TRP A 64 2.96 -22.54 4.68
N GLY A 65 4.14 -22.98 4.22
CA GLY A 65 5.30 -22.15 3.90
C GLY A 65 6.20 -21.81 5.09
N LEU A 66 7.23 -21.01 4.83
CA LEU A 66 8.35 -20.71 5.76
C LEU A 66 8.96 -21.97 6.36
N VAL A 67 9.20 -22.98 5.51
CA VAL A 67 9.57 -24.35 5.90
C VAL A 67 10.89 -24.46 6.66
N ASN A 68 11.82 -23.48 6.45
CA ASN A 68 13.09 -23.41 7.17
C ASN A 68 12.99 -22.57 8.47
N GLY A 69 11.79 -22.33 8.96
CA GLY A 69 11.52 -21.45 10.08
C GLY A 69 11.38 -19.99 9.64
N GLY A 70 10.81 -19.19 10.48
CA GLY A 70 10.56 -17.79 10.17
C GLY A 70 9.19 -17.33 10.71
N ARG A 71 8.84 -16.11 10.32
CA ARG A 71 7.57 -15.50 10.68
C ARG A 71 7.07 -14.65 9.49
N PRO A 72 5.76 -14.38 9.39
CA PRO A 72 5.23 -13.39 8.46
C PRO A 72 5.92 -12.03 8.61
N THR A 73 5.75 -11.17 7.61
CA THR A 73 6.27 -9.79 7.67
C THR A 73 5.96 -9.11 9.01
N SER A 74 6.88 -8.27 9.49
CA SER A 74 6.66 -7.44 10.69
C SER A 74 5.51 -6.46 10.54
N GLU A 75 5.15 -6.12 9.30
CA GLU A 75 4.04 -5.22 8.96
C GLU A 75 2.67 -5.94 8.90
N LEU A 76 2.58 -7.19 9.37
CA LEU A 76 1.34 -7.98 9.33
C LEU A 76 0.13 -7.25 9.94
N PRO A 77 0.23 -6.52 11.08
CA PRO A 77 -0.90 -5.74 11.60
C PRO A 77 -1.42 -4.72 10.59
N SER A 78 -0.54 -3.98 9.92
CA SER A 78 -0.91 -2.98 8.91
C SER A 78 -1.53 -3.63 7.68
N HIS A 79 -0.96 -4.74 7.18
CA HIS A 79 -1.54 -5.49 6.06
C HIS A 79 -2.97 -5.93 6.35
N LEU A 80 -3.21 -6.57 7.49
CA LEU A 80 -4.53 -7.12 7.82
C LEU A 80 -5.55 -6.02 8.09
N MET A 81 -5.20 -4.94 8.80
CA MET A 81 -6.11 -3.81 9.01
C MET A 81 -6.47 -3.12 7.69
N ASN A 82 -5.51 -2.97 6.78
CA ASN A 82 -5.76 -2.41 5.45
C ASN A 82 -6.68 -3.34 4.63
N HIS A 83 -6.46 -4.65 4.66
CA HIS A 83 -7.38 -5.62 4.05
C HIS A 83 -8.79 -5.50 4.60
N GLU A 84 -8.95 -5.44 5.93
CA GLU A 84 -10.27 -5.33 6.56
C GLU A 84 -11.04 -4.09 6.10
N VAL A 85 -10.36 -2.94 6.00
CA VAL A 85 -10.96 -1.70 5.51
C VAL A 85 -11.31 -1.82 4.03
N LYS A 86 -10.38 -2.29 3.20
CA LYS A 86 -10.56 -2.35 1.75
C LYS A 86 -11.65 -3.32 1.32
N VAL A 87 -11.74 -4.51 1.91
CA VAL A 87 -12.80 -5.46 1.56
C VAL A 87 -14.20 -5.00 2.00
N LYS A 88 -14.31 -4.13 3.00
CA LYS A 88 -15.59 -3.49 3.37
C LYS A 88 -16.05 -2.48 2.32
N ILE A 89 -15.12 -1.74 1.70
CA ILE A 89 -15.40 -0.74 0.67
C ILE A 89 -15.68 -1.41 -0.68
N ASN A 90 -14.80 -2.33 -1.05
CA ASN A 90 -14.90 -3.10 -2.29
C ASN A 90 -14.44 -4.55 -2.04
N PRO A 91 -15.35 -5.54 -2.07
CA PRO A 91 -15.02 -6.94 -1.82
C PRO A 91 -14.09 -7.57 -2.87
N ASP A 92 -13.82 -6.90 -4.00
CA ASP A 92 -12.88 -7.37 -5.01
C ASP A 92 -11.43 -7.02 -4.68
N TYR A 93 -11.17 -6.15 -3.69
CA TYR A 93 -9.81 -5.87 -3.23
C TYR A 93 -9.20 -7.10 -2.55
N ARG A 94 -8.10 -7.60 -3.12
CA ARG A 94 -7.44 -8.86 -2.69
C ARG A 94 -5.96 -8.71 -2.39
N VAL A 95 -5.35 -7.59 -2.78
CA VAL A 95 -3.90 -7.38 -2.68
C VAL A 95 -3.60 -6.12 -1.90
N ILE A 96 -2.68 -6.24 -0.94
CA ILE A 96 -2.03 -5.13 -0.28
C ILE A 96 -0.52 -5.30 -0.47
N TYR A 97 0.08 -4.37 -1.23
CA TYR A 97 1.54 -4.25 -1.33
C TYR A 97 2.09 -3.28 -0.31
N HIS A 98 3.27 -3.60 0.20
CA HIS A 98 4.13 -2.67 0.92
C HIS A 98 5.53 -2.74 0.32
N ALA A 99 6.13 -1.57 0.02
CA ALA A 99 7.49 -1.50 -0.49
C ALA A 99 8.21 -0.23 0.00
N HIS A 100 9.53 -0.35 0.12
CA HIS A 100 10.43 0.77 0.43
C HIS A 100 10.79 1.51 -0.86
N THR A 101 9.89 2.32 -1.34
CA THR A 101 9.96 3.06 -2.60
C THR A 101 10.89 4.26 -2.45
N THR A 102 12.06 4.20 -3.08
CA THR A 102 13.20 5.10 -2.82
C THR A 102 12.88 6.57 -3.05
N ASN A 103 12.24 6.89 -4.17
CA ASN A 103 11.96 8.29 -4.51
C ASN A 103 10.80 8.84 -3.67
N MET A 104 9.78 8.03 -3.42
CA MET A 104 8.71 8.41 -2.51
C MET A 104 9.23 8.70 -1.10
N ILE A 105 10.13 7.84 -0.59
CA ILE A 105 10.80 8.06 0.70
C ILE A 105 11.58 9.38 0.67
N ALA A 106 12.36 9.65 -0.40
CA ALA A 106 13.13 10.88 -0.53
C ALA A 106 12.25 12.14 -0.45
N LEU A 107 11.07 12.11 -1.07
CA LEU A 107 10.13 13.23 -1.02
C LEU A 107 9.62 13.53 0.38
N THR A 108 9.55 12.53 1.27
CA THR A 108 9.11 12.76 2.66
C THR A 108 10.09 13.61 3.49
N PHE A 109 11.31 13.85 2.99
CA PHE A 109 12.29 14.74 3.63
C PHE A 109 12.18 16.20 3.17
N VAL A 110 11.51 16.46 2.04
CA VAL A 110 11.52 17.79 1.42
C VAL A 110 10.13 18.37 1.18
N LEU A 111 9.07 17.56 1.22
CA LEU A 111 7.70 18.02 1.11
C LEU A 111 7.01 18.07 2.48
N PRO A 112 6.07 19.01 2.71
CA PRO A 112 5.13 18.92 3.82
C PRO A 112 4.41 17.56 3.82
N LEU A 113 4.35 16.91 4.98
CA LEU A 113 3.71 15.60 5.15
C LEU A 113 2.18 15.75 5.20
N GLU A 114 1.60 16.17 4.10
CA GLU A 114 0.16 16.43 3.92
C GLU A 114 -0.36 15.71 2.67
N ASP A 115 -1.50 15.05 2.80
CA ASP A 115 -2.15 14.30 1.71
C ASP A 115 -2.31 15.16 0.44
N LYS A 116 -2.82 16.38 0.61
CA LYS A 116 -3.06 17.29 -0.52
C LYS A 116 -1.78 17.74 -1.23
N VAL A 117 -0.67 17.91 -0.48
CA VAL A 117 0.61 18.32 -1.04
C VAL A 117 1.21 17.18 -1.83
N PHE A 118 1.29 15.97 -1.25
CA PHE A 118 1.81 14.80 -1.94
C PHE A 118 0.98 14.46 -3.18
N THR A 119 -0.35 14.43 -3.05
CA THR A 119 -1.23 14.16 -4.19
C THR A 119 -0.96 15.13 -5.33
N ARG A 120 -0.95 16.44 -5.04
CA ARG A 120 -0.79 17.47 -6.07
C ARG A 120 0.60 17.44 -6.70
N GLU A 121 1.66 17.27 -5.89
CA GLU A 121 3.02 17.21 -6.39
C GLU A 121 3.24 15.99 -7.32
N LEU A 122 2.67 14.84 -6.99
CA LEU A 122 2.75 13.63 -7.80
C LEU A 122 1.91 13.73 -9.08
N TRP A 123 0.69 14.27 -9.01
CA TRP A 123 -0.17 14.43 -10.18
C TRP A 123 0.45 15.35 -11.24
N GLU A 124 1.18 16.37 -10.82
CA GLU A 124 1.87 17.29 -11.73
C GLU A 124 3.02 16.66 -12.52
N MET A 125 3.47 15.47 -12.15
CA MET A 125 4.65 14.84 -12.75
C MET A 125 4.35 13.99 -13.96
N ALA A 126 3.13 13.48 -14.10
CA ALA A 126 2.73 12.72 -15.28
C ALA A 126 1.20 12.75 -15.45
N THR A 127 0.78 12.85 -16.69
CA THR A 127 -0.63 12.95 -17.10
C THR A 127 -1.48 11.76 -16.59
N GLU A 128 -0.87 10.58 -16.49
CA GLU A 128 -1.52 9.36 -16.05
C GLU A 128 -1.86 9.35 -14.55
N CYS A 129 -1.13 10.09 -13.73
CA CYS A 129 -1.27 10.02 -12.27
C CYS A 129 -2.70 10.26 -11.78
N PRO A 130 -3.39 11.37 -12.13
CA PRO A 130 -4.76 11.60 -11.67
C PRO A 130 -5.79 10.63 -12.27
N VAL A 131 -5.41 9.87 -13.32
CA VAL A 131 -6.28 8.80 -13.87
C VAL A 131 -6.07 7.49 -13.11
N VAL A 132 -4.84 7.18 -12.71
CA VAL A 132 -4.48 5.92 -12.03
C VAL A 132 -4.82 5.97 -10.54
N PHE A 133 -4.61 7.11 -9.88
CA PHE A 133 -4.98 7.32 -8.47
C PHE A 133 -5.75 8.63 -8.30
N PRO A 134 -7.01 8.64 -8.77
CA PRO A 134 -7.86 9.85 -8.76
C PRO A 134 -8.20 10.34 -7.35
N ASP A 135 -8.23 9.45 -6.37
CA ASP A 135 -8.46 9.82 -4.97
C ASP A 135 -7.21 10.40 -4.30
N GLY A 136 -6.05 10.35 -4.96
CA GLY A 136 -4.78 10.83 -4.44
C GLY A 136 -4.05 9.83 -3.54
N VAL A 137 -3.21 10.36 -2.65
CA VAL A 137 -2.41 9.57 -1.69
C VAL A 137 -2.57 10.11 -0.28
N GLY A 138 -2.68 9.21 0.70
CA GLY A 138 -2.62 9.55 2.10
C GLY A 138 -1.19 9.53 2.63
N VAL A 139 -0.88 10.32 3.65
CA VAL A 139 0.46 10.42 4.25
C VAL A 139 0.40 10.20 5.76
N VAL A 140 1.14 9.21 6.25
CA VAL A 140 1.34 8.98 7.68
C VAL A 140 2.66 9.62 8.08
N ASN A 141 2.61 10.49 9.11
CA ASN A 141 3.82 10.99 9.76
C ASN A 141 4.66 9.82 10.30
N TRP A 142 5.97 10.07 10.51
CA TRP A 142 6.84 9.02 11.02
C TRP A 142 6.31 8.42 12.32
N MET A 143 6.20 7.11 12.33
CA MET A 143 5.82 6.28 13.47
C MET A 143 6.69 5.02 13.49
N VAL A 144 6.82 4.38 14.65
CA VAL A 144 7.52 3.08 14.76
C VAL A 144 6.73 2.03 13.97
N PRO A 145 7.36 1.35 12.99
CA PRO A 145 6.67 0.37 12.15
C PRO A 145 6.38 -0.94 12.91
N GLY A 146 5.48 -1.76 12.34
CA GLY A 146 5.15 -3.10 12.84
C GLY A 146 4.18 -3.15 14.02
N GLY A 147 3.85 -1.99 14.61
CA GLY A 147 2.94 -1.90 15.75
C GLY A 147 1.50 -1.57 15.35
N ARG A 148 0.59 -1.63 16.37
CA ARG A 148 -0.83 -1.30 16.19
C ARG A 148 -1.07 0.16 15.80
N ASP A 149 -0.31 1.10 16.34
CA ASP A 149 -0.59 2.53 16.15
C ASP A 149 -0.42 2.95 14.68
N ILE A 150 0.67 2.54 14.04
CA ILE A 150 0.87 2.82 12.62
C ILE A 150 -0.13 2.05 11.74
N ALA A 151 -0.54 0.85 12.14
CA ALA A 151 -1.57 0.08 11.45
C ALA A 151 -2.93 0.81 11.47
N VAL A 152 -3.32 1.37 12.62
CA VAL A 152 -4.54 2.19 12.76
C VAL A 152 -4.44 3.46 11.91
N ALA A 153 -3.32 4.17 11.97
CA ALA A 153 -3.13 5.38 11.19
C ALA A 153 -3.23 5.11 9.68
N THR A 154 -2.61 4.02 9.22
CA THR A 154 -2.63 3.61 7.80
C THR A 154 -4.01 3.17 7.36
N SER A 155 -4.67 2.29 8.12
CA SER A 155 -5.99 1.77 7.77
C SER A 155 -7.05 2.87 7.69
N LYS A 156 -6.94 3.92 8.52
CA LYS A 156 -7.81 5.10 8.43
C LYS A 156 -7.62 5.86 7.11
N LEU A 157 -6.39 5.97 6.61
CA LEU A 157 -6.14 6.56 5.29
C LEU A 157 -6.69 5.68 4.17
N MET A 158 -6.62 4.35 4.33
CA MET A 158 -7.15 3.39 3.36
C MET A 158 -8.70 3.42 3.24
N GLU A 159 -9.41 4.10 4.15
CA GLU A 159 -10.84 4.39 3.96
C GLU A 159 -11.10 5.29 2.75
N LYS A 160 -10.12 6.14 2.39
CA LYS A 160 -10.21 7.13 1.32
C LYS A 160 -9.28 6.84 0.15
N TYR A 161 -8.06 6.41 0.42
CA TYR A 161 -6.98 6.26 -0.55
C TYR A 161 -6.66 4.79 -0.83
N ASP A 162 -6.22 4.50 -2.05
CA ASP A 162 -5.60 3.21 -2.39
C ASP A 162 -4.08 3.21 -2.21
N LEU A 163 -3.50 4.39 -1.93
CA LEU A 163 -2.09 4.59 -1.62
C LEU A 163 -1.93 5.28 -0.27
N ALA A 164 -1.03 4.77 0.57
CA ALA A 164 -0.63 5.40 1.83
C ALA A 164 0.90 5.44 1.96
N VAL A 165 1.44 6.65 2.05
CA VAL A 165 2.87 6.90 2.22
C VAL A 165 3.21 6.93 3.70
N TRP A 166 4.23 6.19 4.10
CA TRP A 166 4.83 6.26 5.43
C TRP A 166 6.09 7.10 5.38
N ALA A 167 6.08 8.22 6.10
CA ALA A 167 7.25 9.11 6.15
C ALA A 167 8.52 8.36 6.54
N HIS A 168 9.57 8.52 5.73
CA HIS A 168 10.90 7.93 5.90
C HIS A 168 10.96 6.40 5.89
N HIS A 169 9.93 5.73 5.33
CA HIS A 169 9.86 4.27 5.33
C HIS A 169 9.48 3.66 3.96
N GLY A 170 8.38 4.08 3.37
CA GLY A 170 7.87 3.51 2.12
C GLY A 170 6.42 3.82 1.87
N MET A 171 5.72 2.94 1.17
CA MET A 171 4.28 3.09 0.95
C MET A 171 3.54 1.76 0.88
N PHE A 172 2.23 1.83 1.11
CA PHE A 172 1.27 0.78 0.86
C PHE A 172 0.44 1.10 -0.37
N ALA A 173 0.05 0.05 -1.12
CA ALA A 173 -0.93 0.12 -2.19
C ALA A 173 -1.95 -1.00 -2.03
N ALA A 174 -3.19 -0.72 -2.34
CA ALA A 174 -4.30 -1.66 -2.29
C ALA A 174 -4.98 -1.80 -3.66
N GLY A 175 -5.38 -3.01 -4.02
CA GLY A 175 -6.07 -3.25 -5.29
C GLY A 175 -6.65 -4.66 -5.42
N PRO A 176 -7.31 -4.94 -6.57
CA PRO A 176 -8.00 -6.20 -6.79
C PRO A 176 -7.07 -7.38 -7.10
N ASP A 177 -5.95 -7.14 -7.75
CA ASP A 177 -4.99 -8.14 -8.16
C ASP A 177 -3.55 -7.63 -8.10
N PHE A 178 -2.60 -8.51 -8.39
CA PHE A 178 -1.18 -8.19 -8.32
C PHE A 178 -0.76 -7.16 -9.37
N ASP A 179 -1.24 -7.27 -10.60
CA ASP A 179 -0.81 -6.41 -11.71
C ASP A 179 -1.33 -4.99 -11.53
N ILE A 180 -2.61 -4.83 -11.21
CA ILE A 180 -3.23 -3.52 -10.99
C ILE A 180 -2.62 -2.85 -9.77
N THR A 181 -2.45 -3.58 -8.66
CA THR A 181 -1.88 -3.03 -7.42
C THR A 181 -0.41 -2.65 -7.59
N PHE A 182 0.37 -3.47 -8.31
CA PHE A 182 1.74 -3.12 -8.66
C PHE A 182 1.80 -1.91 -9.60
N GLY A 183 0.94 -1.87 -10.63
CA GLY A 183 0.84 -0.74 -11.56
C GLY A 183 0.55 0.58 -10.85
N LEU A 184 -0.36 0.57 -9.88
CA LEU A 184 -0.69 1.71 -9.02
C LEU A 184 0.56 2.20 -8.25
N MET A 185 1.23 1.30 -7.53
CA MET A 185 2.45 1.61 -6.78
C MET A 185 3.57 2.11 -7.68
N HIS A 186 3.77 1.44 -8.83
CA HIS A 186 4.80 1.82 -9.80
C HIS A 186 4.55 3.20 -10.40
N THR A 187 3.30 3.55 -10.71
CA THR A 187 2.94 4.87 -11.24
C THR A 187 3.24 5.97 -10.22
N ALA A 188 2.90 5.77 -8.95
CA ALA A 188 3.20 6.71 -7.89
C ALA A 188 4.72 6.88 -7.66
N GLU A 189 5.49 5.77 -7.65
CA GLU A 189 6.95 5.82 -7.50
C GLU A 189 7.62 6.48 -8.72
N LYS A 190 7.13 6.22 -9.95
CA LYS A 190 7.60 6.90 -11.16
C LYS A 190 7.36 8.40 -11.10
N ALA A 191 6.20 8.84 -10.63
CA ALA A 191 5.92 10.26 -10.41
C ALA A 191 6.88 10.87 -9.37
N ALA A 192 7.12 10.16 -8.28
CA ALA A 192 8.09 10.56 -7.26
C ALA A 192 9.52 10.66 -7.83
N GLU A 193 9.94 9.70 -8.67
CA GLU A 193 11.23 9.73 -9.35
C GLU A 193 11.38 10.96 -10.26
N ILE A 194 10.34 11.28 -11.03
CA ILE A 194 10.34 12.48 -11.88
C ILE A 194 10.48 13.74 -11.01
N LEU A 195 9.70 13.84 -9.92
CA LEU A 195 9.75 14.99 -9.03
C LEU A 195 11.12 15.15 -8.37
N VAL A 196 11.74 14.08 -7.88
CA VAL A 196 13.10 14.09 -7.33
C VAL A 196 14.09 14.62 -8.37
N LYS A 197 14.02 14.15 -9.62
CA LYS A 197 14.89 14.62 -10.71
C LYS A 197 14.65 16.10 -11.03
N VAL A 198 13.40 16.54 -11.11
CA VAL A 198 13.04 17.94 -11.36
C VAL A 198 13.60 18.85 -10.26
N LEU A 199 13.39 18.53 -8.99
CA LEU A 199 13.88 19.30 -7.85
C LEU A 199 15.42 19.28 -7.74
N SER A 200 16.07 18.22 -8.25
CA SER A 200 17.53 18.15 -8.32
C SER A 200 18.12 19.05 -9.42
N MET A 201 17.37 19.31 -10.49
CA MET A 201 17.80 20.18 -11.59
C MET A 201 17.52 21.66 -11.32
N SER A 202 16.43 21.96 -10.61
CA SER A 202 15.98 23.32 -10.34
C SER A 202 15.17 23.39 -9.06
N PRO A 203 15.38 24.43 -8.21
CA PRO A 203 14.58 24.62 -7.01
C PRO A 203 13.12 25.00 -7.31
N LYS A 204 12.82 25.34 -8.56
CA LYS A 204 11.47 25.73 -9.01
C LYS A 204 11.10 25.00 -10.29
N LYS A 205 9.89 24.52 -10.37
CA LYS A 205 9.25 24.08 -11.63
C LYS A 205 8.91 25.32 -12.44
N LEU A 206 9.34 25.38 -13.70
CA LEU A 206 9.00 26.48 -14.61
C LEU A 206 7.61 26.28 -15.23
N GLN A 207 7.16 25.04 -15.34
CA GLN A 207 5.88 24.64 -15.89
C GLN A 207 5.32 23.49 -15.07
N THR A 208 4.01 23.35 -15.08
CA THR A 208 3.32 22.24 -14.41
C THR A 208 1.96 21.98 -15.10
N ILE A 209 1.32 20.87 -14.78
CA ILE A 209 -0.07 20.61 -15.14
C ILE A 209 -0.94 21.46 -14.21
N THR A 210 -1.74 22.33 -14.79
CA THR A 210 -2.57 23.29 -14.05
C THR A 210 -3.87 22.66 -13.55
N PRO A 211 -4.60 23.28 -12.59
CA PRO A 211 -5.93 22.83 -12.17
C PRO A 211 -6.89 22.68 -13.34
N ASP A 212 -6.89 23.60 -14.30
CA ASP A 212 -7.77 23.54 -15.46
C ASP A 212 -7.39 22.40 -16.42
N ASN A 213 -6.08 22.10 -16.54
CA ASN A 213 -5.65 20.92 -17.27
C ASN A 213 -6.15 19.63 -16.59
N PHE A 214 -6.12 19.54 -15.27
CA PHE A 214 -6.67 18.39 -14.53
C PHE A 214 -8.18 18.26 -14.73
N ARG A 215 -8.93 19.35 -14.70
CA ARG A 215 -10.38 19.33 -14.98
C ARG A 215 -10.69 18.86 -16.40
N SER A 216 -9.89 19.30 -17.37
CA SER A 216 -10.01 18.83 -18.77
C SER A 216 -9.73 17.33 -18.87
N LEU A 217 -8.63 16.89 -18.26
CA LEU A 217 -8.26 15.47 -18.19
C LEU A 217 -9.36 14.62 -17.53
N ALA A 218 -9.87 15.07 -16.40
CA ALA A 218 -10.93 14.38 -15.66
C ALA A 218 -12.17 14.14 -16.51
N LYS A 219 -12.56 15.15 -17.31
CA LYS A 219 -13.67 15.05 -18.26
C LYS A 219 -13.40 14.05 -19.37
N ASP A 220 -12.21 14.10 -19.98
CA ASP A 220 -11.88 13.25 -21.14
C ASP A 220 -11.71 11.77 -20.73
N PHE A 221 -11.17 11.50 -19.54
CA PHE A 221 -10.97 10.16 -19.01
C PHE A 221 -12.12 9.66 -18.12
N ASN A 222 -13.16 10.48 -17.93
CA ASN A 222 -14.31 10.16 -17.08
C ASN A 222 -13.90 9.73 -15.65
N VAL A 223 -12.97 10.46 -15.04
CA VAL A 223 -12.55 10.28 -13.64
C VAL A 223 -13.04 11.46 -12.81
N ASN A 224 -13.34 11.19 -11.53
CA ASN A 224 -13.72 12.24 -10.58
C ASN A 224 -12.49 12.62 -9.76
N LEU A 225 -12.05 13.88 -9.86
CA LEU A 225 -10.94 14.42 -9.09
C LEU A 225 -11.48 15.31 -7.97
N PRO A 226 -11.13 15.05 -6.70
CA PRO A 226 -11.54 15.90 -5.57
C PRO A 226 -11.01 17.35 -5.73
N GLU A 227 -11.90 18.34 -5.64
CA GLU A 227 -11.56 19.76 -5.78
C GLU A 227 -10.50 20.24 -4.76
N GLU A 228 -10.41 19.60 -3.61
CA GLU A 228 -9.39 19.91 -2.61
C GLU A 228 -7.94 19.75 -3.12
N PHE A 229 -7.72 18.96 -4.18
CA PHE A 229 -6.42 18.80 -4.84
C PHE A 229 -6.22 19.74 -6.04
N LEU A 230 -7.26 20.45 -6.48
CA LEU A 230 -7.23 21.33 -7.66
C LEU A 230 -7.05 22.82 -7.29
N TYR A 231 -6.20 23.09 -6.28
CA TYR A 231 -5.92 24.45 -5.82
C TYR A 231 -4.82 25.15 -6.62
N GLU A 232 -4.85 26.48 -6.65
CA GLU A 232 -3.73 27.29 -7.17
C GLU A 232 -2.60 27.35 -6.14
N LYS A 233 -1.35 27.28 -6.62
CA LYS A 233 -0.12 27.32 -5.79
C LYS A 233 0.47 28.70 -5.72
#